data_2f9fc923ceb791e63783f8a2309f6880
#
_entry.id   2f9fc923ceb791e63783f8a2309f6880
#
_cell.length_a   1.000
_cell.length_b   1.000
_cell.length_c   1.000
_cell.angle_alpha   90.00
_cell.angle_beta   90.00
_cell.angle_gamma   90.00
#
_symmetry.space_group_name_H-M   'P 1'
#
loop_
_entity.id
_entity.type
_entity.pdbx_description
1 polymer ?
#
loop_
_entity_poly.entity_id
_entity_poly.type
_entity_poly.pdbx_seq_one_letter_code
_entity_poly.pdbx_strand_id
1 'polypeptide(L)'
;MGKDKLWRFSEIARFPNVTEAPFSETFPQKGKWKEEIFKNDKPIVLELGCGKGEYAVGLGKMFPDKNFLGIDIKGNRIYIGAKEALENNMDNVQFLRTRIDFIENFFEEGEIDEIWLTFSDPQPKKPRKRLTSPLFIGRYRKFLKKNGLVHVKTDSDVLFEYTEEQINNEGYKCHTLTWDLYGSFQNKLTKKEKEIFEIKTHYEELFASKGSVIKYCCFEI
;
A
#
# COMPACT_ATOMS: atom_id res chain seq x y z
N MET A 1 -9.36 22.31 14.22
CA MET A 1 -8.70 21.05 13.74
C MET A 1 -9.24 19.76 14.39
N GLY A 2 -9.75 19.75 15.61
CA GLY A 2 -10.22 18.52 16.29
C GLY A 2 -11.57 17.95 15.80
N LYS A 3 -12.57 18.81 15.58
CA LYS A 3 -13.95 18.37 15.27
C LYS A 3 -14.06 17.63 13.92
N ASP A 4 -13.43 18.13 12.85
CA ASP A 4 -13.47 17.49 11.53
C ASP A 4 -12.79 16.14 11.51
N LYS A 5 -11.71 15.96 12.30
CA LYS A 5 -10.99 14.71 12.38
C LYS A 5 -11.84 13.62 13.07
N LEU A 6 -12.50 13.94 14.16
CA LEU A 6 -13.39 13.03 14.89
C LEU A 6 -14.63 12.70 14.05
N TRP A 7 -15.20 13.69 13.39
CA TRP A 7 -16.33 13.48 12.49
C TRP A 7 -15.97 12.52 11.35
N ARG A 8 -14.87 12.74 10.61
CA ARG A 8 -14.41 11.83 9.55
C ARG A 8 -14.17 10.41 10.05
N PHE A 9 -13.65 10.31 11.26
CA PHE A 9 -13.45 9.02 11.90
C PHE A 9 -14.76 8.28 12.18
N SER A 10 -15.81 8.98 12.61
CA SER A 10 -17.13 8.39 12.83
C SER A 10 -17.85 8.04 11.52
N GLU A 11 -17.62 8.80 10.46
CA GLU A 11 -18.26 8.55 9.18
C GLU A 11 -17.79 7.28 8.47
N ILE A 12 -16.52 6.91 8.62
CA ILE A 12 -16.00 5.69 7.95
C ILE A 12 -16.73 4.42 8.40
N ALA A 13 -17.25 4.38 9.61
CA ALA A 13 -18.04 3.24 10.11
C ALA A 13 -19.35 3.02 9.31
N ARG A 14 -19.78 4.01 8.53
CA ARG A 14 -20.97 3.95 7.68
C ARG A 14 -20.64 3.64 6.21
N PHE A 15 -19.36 3.67 5.85
CA PHE A 15 -18.93 3.48 4.48
C PHE A 15 -18.90 1.99 4.12
N PRO A 16 -19.67 1.54 3.11
CA PRO A 16 -19.72 0.12 2.72
C PRO A 16 -18.41 -0.41 2.18
N ASN A 17 -17.50 0.46 1.76
CA ASN A 17 -16.16 0.12 1.28
C ASN A 17 -15.06 0.28 2.34
N VAL A 18 -15.43 0.38 3.63
CA VAL A 18 -14.47 0.40 4.74
C VAL A 18 -14.76 -0.73 5.71
N THR A 19 -13.79 -1.59 5.89
CA THR A 19 -13.81 -2.65 6.89
C THR A 19 -13.09 -2.20 8.15
N GLU A 20 -13.76 -2.32 9.31
CA GLU A 20 -13.19 -2.15 10.64
C GLU A 20 -13.40 -3.45 11.44
N ALA A 21 -12.33 -3.99 12.02
CA ALA A 21 -12.40 -5.20 12.84
C ALA A 21 -11.42 -5.12 14.02
N PRO A 22 -11.63 -5.89 15.09
CA PRO A 22 -10.67 -5.99 16.20
C PRO A 22 -9.29 -6.43 15.68
N PHE A 23 -8.23 -5.70 16.04
CA PHE A 23 -6.90 -5.90 15.45
C PHE A 23 -6.26 -7.23 15.86
N SER A 24 -6.52 -7.67 17.10
CA SER A 24 -5.87 -8.83 17.71
C SER A 24 -6.59 -10.16 17.44
N GLU A 25 -7.72 -10.12 16.77
CA GLU A 25 -8.54 -11.29 16.47
C GLU A 25 -8.39 -11.69 15.01
N THR A 26 -8.60 -12.96 14.71
CA THR A 26 -8.67 -13.42 13.31
C THR A 26 -9.92 -12.84 12.68
N PHE A 27 -9.73 -12.19 11.53
CA PHE A 27 -10.83 -11.60 10.78
C PHE A 27 -11.75 -12.69 10.21
N PRO A 28 -13.08 -12.62 10.42
CA PRO A 28 -14.00 -13.67 10.00
C PRO A 28 -13.97 -13.95 8.48
N GLN A 29 -13.68 -12.93 7.68
CA GLN A 29 -13.58 -13.04 6.21
C GLN A 29 -12.15 -13.27 5.72
N LYS A 30 -11.22 -13.64 6.58
CA LYS A 30 -9.88 -14.09 6.21
C LYS A 30 -9.98 -15.26 5.23
N GLY A 31 -9.31 -15.17 4.09
CA GLY A 31 -9.40 -16.13 2.99
C GLY A 31 -10.59 -15.93 2.04
N LYS A 32 -11.47 -14.95 2.31
CA LYS A 32 -12.71 -14.73 1.56
C LYS A 32 -12.86 -13.29 1.05
N TRP A 33 -11.78 -12.54 0.95
CA TRP A 33 -11.82 -11.15 0.48
C TRP A 33 -12.41 -11.03 -0.92
N LYS A 34 -12.08 -11.95 -1.81
CA LYS A 34 -12.63 -11.98 -3.17
C LYS A 34 -14.13 -12.25 -3.17
N GLU A 35 -14.55 -13.29 -2.45
CA GLU A 35 -15.92 -13.77 -2.43
C GLU A 35 -16.87 -12.84 -1.66
N GLU A 36 -16.50 -12.46 -0.42
CA GLU A 36 -17.41 -11.78 0.49
C GLU A 36 -17.30 -10.25 0.44
N ILE A 37 -16.10 -9.71 0.18
CA ILE A 37 -15.84 -8.26 0.18
C ILE A 37 -15.87 -7.67 -1.23
N PHE A 38 -15.03 -8.15 -2.14
CA PHE A 38 -14.97 -7.65 -3.51
C PHE A 38 -16.05 -8.28 -4.43
N LYS A 39 -16.58 -9.45 -4.08
CA LYS A 39 -17.58 -10.20 -4.84
C LYS A 39 -17.15 -10.49 -6.28
N ASN A 40 -15.89 -10.79 -6.47
CA ASN A 40 -15.27 -11.15 -7.74
C ASN A 40 -13.96 -11.91 -7.52
N ASP A 41 -13.38 -12.52 -8.58
CA ASP A 41 -12.16 -13.34 -8.54
C ASP A 41 -10.88 -12.58 -8.96
N LYS A 42 -10.96 -11.27 -9.11
CA LYS A 42 -9.81 -10.45 -9.57
C LYS A 42 -8.65 -10.51 -8.57
N PRO A 43 -7.39 -10.35 -9.04
CA PRO A 43 -6.22 -10.23 -8.17
C PRO A 43 -6.36 -9.10 -7.15
N ILE A 44 -5.82 -9.29 -5.93
CA ILE A 44 -5.87 -8.29 -4.86
C ILE A 44 -4.50 -7.65 -4.67
N VAL A 45 -4.47 -6.34 -4.75
CA VAL A 45 -3.30 -5.49 -4.52
C VAL A 45 -3.49 -4.70 -3.23
N LEU A 46 -2.51 -4.75 -2.32
CA LEU A 46 -2.53 -3.99 -1.07
C LEU A 46 -1.70 -2.70 -1.19
N GLU A 47 -2.21 -1.60 -0.64
CA GLU A 47 -1.42 -0.43 -0.28
C GLU A 47 -1.29 -0.37 1.24
N LEU A 48 -0.10 -0.63 1.79
CA LEU A 48 0.13 -0.65 3.24
C LEU A 48 0.60 0.73 3.74
N GLY A 49 -0.14 1.29 4.68
CA GLY A 49 0.06 2.66 5.14
C GLY A 49 -0.53 3.67 4.15
N CYS A 50 -1.65 3.36 3.54
CA CYS A 50 -2.25 4.07 2.41
C CYS A 50 -2.59 5.56 2.68
N GLY A 51 -2.58 6.00 3.92
CA GLY A 51 -2.90 7.38 4.25
C GLY A 51 -4.27 7.80 3.74
N LYS A 52 -4.30 8.64 2.69
CA LYS A 52 -5.55 9.07 2.04
C LYS A 52 -6.01 8.13 0.92
N GLY A 53 -5.23 7.06 0.62
CA GLY A 53 -5.56 6.08 -0.39
C GLY A 53 -5.33 6.53 -1.83
N GLU A 54 -4.43 7.49 -2.04
CA GLU A 54 -4.19 8.04 -3.38
C GLU A 54 -3.75 6.97 -4.38
N TYR A 55 -2.88 6.03 -3.95
CA TYR A 55 -2.47 4.91 -4.81
C TYR A 55 -3.58 3.88 -4.99
N ALA A 56 -4.26 3.46 -3.92
CA ALA A 56 -5.36 2.50 -4.02
C ALA A 56 -6.45 3.00 -4.99
N VAL A 57 -6.84 4.27 -4.88
CA VAL A 57 -7.84 4.88 -5.78
C VAL A 57 -7.28 5.09 -7.19
N GLY A 58 -6.08 5.63 -7.31
CA GLY A 58 -5.46 5.89 -8.62
C GLY A 58 -5.22 4.61 -9.42
N LEU A 59 -4.66 3.59 -8.80
CA LEU A 59 -4.47 2.27 -9.42
C LEU A 59 -5.81 1.60 -9.72
N GLY A 60 -6.81 1.73 -8.84
CA GLY A 60 -8.14 1.20 -9.07
C GLY A 60 -8.82 1.76 -10.31
N LYS A 61 -8.62 3.05 -10.60
CA LYS A 61 -9.09 3.70 -11.84
C LYS A 61 -8.38 3.14 -13.09
N MET A 62 -7.08 2.88 -12.97
CA MET A 62 -6.25 2.42 -14.10
C MET A 62 -6.40 0.94 -14.43
N PHE A 63 -6.73 0.11 -13.42
CA PHE A 63 -6.77 -1.35 -13.53
C PHE A 63 -8.11 -1.90 -13.04
N PRO A 64 -9.18 -1.78 -13.83
CA PRO A 64 -10.50 -2.29 -13.44
C PRO A 64 -10.56 -3.82 -13.35
N ASP A 65 -9.53 -4.52 -13.84
CA ASP A 65 -9.32 -5.96 -13.77
C ASP A 65 -8.60 -6.43 -12.49
N LYS A 66 -8.25 -5.51 -11.57
CA LYS A 66 -7.67 -5.80 -10.26
C LYS A 66 -8.50 -5.17 -9.14
N ASN A 67 -8.40 -5.74 -7.95
CA ASN A 67 -8.94 -5.21 -6.71
C ASN A 67 -7.85 -4.50 -5.91
N PHE A 68 -8.16 -3.38 -5.29
CA PHE A 68 -7.22 -2.58 -4.50
C PHE A 68 -7.75 -2.41 -3.08
N LEU A 69 -6.89 -2.69 -2.11
CA LEU A 69 -7.21 -2.57 -0.69
C LEU A 69 -6.21 -1.63 0.00
N GLY A 70 -6.67 -0.44 0.34
CA GLY A 70 -5.89 0.53 1.11
C GLY A 70 -5.95 0.22 2.60
N ILE A 71 -4.78 0.12 3.27
CA ILE A 71 -4.68 -0.23 4.69
C ILE A 71 -3.99 0.86 5.47
N ASP A 72 -4.65 1.41 6.49
CA ASP A 72 -4.07 2.36 7.46
C ASP A 72 -4.79 2.24 8.81
N ILE A 73 -4.14 2.71 9.87
CA ILE A 73 -4.76 2.85 11.20
C ILE A 73 -5.57 4.14 11.35
N LYS A 74 -5.27 5.15 10.52
CA LYS A 74 -5.82 6.50 10.65
C LYS A 74 -7.12 6.65 9.85
N GLY A 75 -8.25 6.27 10.43
CA GLY A 75 -9.56 6.34 9.79
C GLY A 75 -9.91 7.71 9.21
N ASN A 76 -9.49 8.81 9.83
CA ASN A 76 -9.72 10.15 9.29
C ASN A 76 -8.96 10.43 7.97
N ARG A 77 -7.93 9.65 7.66
CA ARG A 77 -7.22 9.69 6.37
C ARG A 77 -7.91 8.79 5.37
N ILE A 78 -8.19 7.53 5.74
CA ILE A 78 -8.95 6.56 4.95
C ILE A 78 -10.26 7.18 4.42
N TYR A 79 -10.94 7.99 5.23
CA TYR A 79 -12.16 8.70 4.84
C TYR A 79 -12.07 9.36 3.46
N ILE A 80 -10.92 9.93 3.11
CA ILE A 80 -10.78 10.71 1.86
C ILE A 80 -10.83 9.78 0.64
N GLY A 81 -9.99 8.74 0.60
CA GLY A 81 -9.97 7.79 -0.50
C GLY A 81 -11.23 6.93 -0.56
N ALA A 82 -11.74 6.51 0.61
CA ALA A 82 -12.97 5.73 0.66
C ALA A 82 -14.18 6.51 0.12
N LYS A 83 -14.29 7.80 0.47
CA LYS A 83 -15.32 8.69 -0.07
C LYS A 83 -15.16 8.87 -1.58
N GLU A 84 -13.95 9.14 -2.06
CA GLU A 84 -13.66 9.29 -3.48
C GLU A 84 -14.02 8.02 -4.28
N ALA A 85 -13.68 6.85 -3.77
CA ALA A 85 -14.04 5.57 -4.39
C ALA A 85 -15.56 5.38 -4.48
N LEU A 86 -16.31 5.72 -3.43
CA LEU A 86 -17.78 5.66 -3.44
C LEU A 86 -18.40 6.65 -4.43
N GLU A 87 -17.95 7.90 -4.44
CA GLU A 87 -18.45 8.93 -5.36
C GLU A 87 -18.20 8.59 -6.83
N ASN A 88 -17.17 7.79 -7.12
CA ASN A 88 -16.84 7.32 -8.47
C ASN A 88 -17.35 5.89 -8.77
N ASN A 89 -18.16 5.29 -7.90
CA ASN A 89 -18.70 3.94 -8.04
C ASN A 89 -17.61 2.87 -8.29
N MET A 90 -16.51 2.94 -7.54
CA MET A 90 -15.36 2.06 -7.69
C MET A 90 -15.52 0.81 -6.81
N ASP A 91 -16.19 -0.24 -7.34
CA ASP A 91 -16.41 -1.50 -6.61
C ASP A 91 -15.11 -2.30 -6.36
N ASN A 92 -14.07 -2.01 -7.12
CA ASN A 92 -12.76 -2.63 -7.02
C ASN A 92 -11.81 -1.93 -6.02
N VAL A 93 -12.27 -0.93 -5.27
CA VAL A 93 -11.46 -0.22 -4.26
C VAL A 93 -12.12 -0.30 -2.90
N GLN A 94 -11.42 -0.94 -1.96
CA GLN A 94 -11.86 -1.14 -0.59
C GLN A 94 -10.80 -0.61 0.39
N PHE A 95 -11.16 -0.43 1.64
CA PHE A 95 -10.26 0.01 2.70
C PHE A 95 -10.40 -0.86 3.93
N LEU A 96 -9.26 -1.13 4.58
CA LEU A 96 -9.19 -1.84 5.86
C LEU A 96 -8.53 -0.93 6.89
N ARG A 97 -9.27 -0.62 7.96
CA ARG A 97 -8.70 0.10 9.08
C ARG A 97 -8.11 -0.87 10.09
N THR A 98 -6.79 -1.04 10.06
CA THR A 98 -6.06 -1.87 11.01
C THR A 98 -4.63 -1.38 11.22
N ARG A 99 -3.94 -1.99 12.19
CA ARG A 99 -2.49 -1.84 12.38
C ARG A 99 -1.77 -2.89 11.53
N ILE A 100 -0.80 -2.49 10.74
CA ILE A 100 0.00 -3.40 9.90
C ILE A 100 0.74 -4.45 10.77
N ASP A 101 0.98 -4.16 12.05
CA ASP A 101 1.52 -5.15 13.00
C ASP A 101 0.66 -6.42 13.13
N PHE A 102 -0.62 -6.35 12.82
CA PHE A 102 -1.59 -7.47 12.92
C PHE A 102 -2.11 -7.95 11.55
N ILE A 103 -1.44 -7.58 10.47
CA ILE A 103 -1.91 -7.83 9.10
C ILE A 103 -2.19 -9.32 8.81
N GLU A 104 -1.45 -10.22 9.45
CA GLU A 104 -1.60 -11.68 9.30
C GLU A 104 -2.96 -12.21 9.76
N ASN A 105 -3.67 -11.46 10.62
CA ASN A 105 -5.00 -11.85 11.09
C ASN A 105 -6.08 -11.65 10.01
N PHE A 106 -5.78 -10.93 8.94
CA PHE A 106 -6.74 -10.49 7.93
C PHE A 106 -6.67 -11.27 6.62
N PHE A 107 -5.56 -11.94 6.33
CA PHE A 107 -5.36 -12.61 5.05
C PHE A 107 -4.90 -14.05 5.22
N GLU A 108 -5.41 -14.93 4.35
CA GLU A 108 -5.00 -16.34 4.25
C GLU A 108 -3.82 -16.49 3.27
N GLU A 109 -3.18 -17.66 3.30
CA GLU A 109 -2.05 -17.98 2.41
C GLU A 109 -2.43 -17.80 0.93
N GLY A 110 -1.59 -17.06 0.20
CA GLY A 110 -1.76 -16.84 -1.23
C GLY A 110 -2.95 -15.96 -1.63
N GLU A 111 -3.58 -15.27 -0.69
CA GLU A 111 -4.75 -14.43 -0.97
C GLU A 111 -4.40 -13.11 -1.68
N ILE A 112 -3.20 -12.62 -1.47
CA ILE A 112 -2.73 -11.32 -1.98
C ILE A 112 -1.73 -11.52 -3.11
N ASP A 113 -1.87 -10.72 -4.17
CA ASP A 113 -1.02 -10.81 -5.37
C ASP A 113 0.16 -9.84 -5.34
N GLU A 114 -0.01 -8.63 -4.73
CA GLU A 114 0.94 -7.53 -4.85
C GLU A 114 0.81 -6.58 -3.66
N ILE A 115 1.93 -5.98 -3.22
CA ILE A 115 1.98 -5.02 -2.11
C ILE A 115 2.67 -3.74 -2.56
N TRP A 116 2.05 -2.58 -2.27
CA TRP A 116 2.63 -1.25 -2.44
C TRP A 116 2.92 -0.61 -1.09
N LEU A 117 4.15 -0.10 -0.95
CA LEU A 117 4.65 0.68 0.19
C LEU A 117 5.00 2.08 -0.31
N THR A 118 4.04 3.01 -0.22
CA THR A 118 4.18 4.36 -0.73
C THR A 118 4.43 5.34 0.40
N PHE A 119 5.60 5.96 0.43
CA PHE A 119 5.99 6.96 1.45
C PHE A 119 5.78 6.49 2.89
N SER A 120 6.08 5.22 3.15
CA SER A 120 6.01 4.64 4.50
C SER A 120 7.05 5.29 5.44
N ASP A 121 6.73 5.30 6.74
CA ASP A 121 7.60 5.88 7.77
C ASP A 121 8.99 5.23 7.74
N PRO A 122 10.08 5.99 7.52
CA PRO A 122 11.44 5.46 7.43
C PRO A 122 11.99 4.89 8.74
N GLN A 123 11.31 5.11 9.88
CA GLN A 123 11.67 4.56 11.19
C GLN A 123 13.18 4.66 11.50
N PRO A 124 13.79 5.88 11.54
CA PRO A 124 15.24 6.04 11.60
C PRO A 124 15.86 5.42 12.85
N LYS A 125 15.12 5.44 13.98
CA LYS A 125 15.57 4.88 15.28
C LYS A 125 15.15 3.44 15.51
N LYS A 126 14.32 2.85 14.63
CA LYS A 126 13.71 1.51 14.81
C LYS A 126 13.69 0.73 13.50
N PRO A 127 14.84 0.33 12.92
CA PRO A 127 14.91 -0.34 11.62
C PRO A 127 14.00 -1.56 11.51
N ARG A 128 13.86 -2.33 12.60
CA ARG A 128 12.95 -3.50 12.67
C ARG A 128 11.49 -3.14 12.42
N LYS A 129 11.10 -1.85 12.57
CA LYS A 129 9.73 -1.38 12.31
C LYS A 129 9.51 -0.86 10.90
N ARG A 130 10.53 -0.86 10.06
CA ARG A 130 10.40 -0.54 8.62
C ARG A 130 9.56 -1.62 7.94
N LEU A 131 8.67 -1.20 7.06
CA LEU A 131 7.78 -2.14 6.36
C LEU A 131 8.53 -3.08 5.39
N THR A 132 9.78 -2.79 5.09
CA THR A 132 10.71 -3.64 4.32
C THR A 132 11.65 -4.48 5.19
N SER A 133 11.46 -4.48 6.52
CA SER A 133 12.31 -5.28 7.41
C SER A 133 11.99 -6.78 7.30
N PRO A 134 12.94 -7.68 7.65
CA PRO A 134 12.69 -9.13 7.69
C PRO A 134 11.47 -9.52 8.52
N LEU A 135 11.16 -8.74 9.59
CA LEU A 135 9.95 -8.96 10.38
C LEU A 135 8.68 -8.80 9.55
N PHE A 136 8.57 -7.74 8.75
CA PHE A 136 7.39 -7.48 7.94
C PHE A 136 7.36 -8.33 6.68
N ILE A 137 8.49 -8.54 6.03
CA ILE A 137 8.60 -9.46 4.88
C ILE A 137 8.19 -10.89 5.31
N GLY A 138 8.61 -11.36 6.51
CA GLY A 138 8.18 -12.64 7.05
C GLY A 138 6.66 -12.73 7.27
N ARG A 139 6.00 -11.62 7.59
CA ARG A 139 4.53 -11.55 7.66
C ARG A 139 3.89 -11.62 6.27
N TYR A 140 4.42 -10.86 5.30
CA TYR A 140 3.88 -10.82 3.94
C TYR A 140 3.92 -12.19 3.27
N ARG A 141 4.99 -12.97 3.47
CA ARG A 141 5.13 -14.35 2.96
C ARG A 141 4.01 -15.29 3.40
N LYS A 142 3.31 -14.99 4.50
CA LYS A 142 2.21 -15.83 4.98
C LYS A 142 0.93 -15.67 4.17
N PHE A 143 0.77 -14.59 3.44
CA PHE A 143 -0.45 -14.31 2.70
C PHE A 143 -0.23 -13.83 1.25
N LEU A 144 0.99 -13.42 0.91
CA LEU A 144 1.33 -13.07 -0.45
C LEU A 144 1.49 -14.35 -1.29
N LYS A 145 1.01 -14.33 -2.51
CA LYS A 145 1.24 -15.44 -3.46
C LYS A 145 2.73 -15.67 -3.68
N LYS A 146 3.07 -16.90 -4.03
CA LYS A 146 4.42 -17.25 -4.46
C LYS A 146 4.84 -16.33 -5.61
N ASN A 147 6.04 -15.74 -5.50
CA ASN A 147 6.56 -14.72 -6.42
C ASN A 147 5.73 -13.44 -6.46
N GLY A 148 4.95 -13.14 -5.43
CA GLY A 148 4.23 -11.89 -5.30
C GLY A 148 5.17 -10.70 -5.19
N LEU A 149 4.75 -9.55 -5.72
CA LEU A 149 5.57 -8.36 -5.85
C LEU A 149 5.42 -7.43 -4.65
N VAL A 150 6.55 -6.85 -4.25
CA VAL A 150 6.58 -5.74 -3.30
C VAL A 150 7.17 -4.51 -3.99
N HIS A 151 6.38 -3.45 -4.04
CA HIS A 151 6.75 -2.15 -4.58
C HIS A 151 7.04 -1.17 -3.46
N VAL A 152 8.15 -0.44 -3.55
CA VAL A 152 8.54 0.58 -2.58
C VAL A 152 8.79 1.89 -3.33
N LYS A 153 8.07 2.95 -2.95
CA LYS A 153 8.27 4.31 -3.46
C LYS A 153 8.49 5.26 -2.28
N THR A 154 9.60 5.98 -2.26
CA THR A 154 9.97 6.81 -1.11
C THR A 154 10.89 7.97 -1.49
N ASP A 155 10.83 9.06 -0.70
CA ASP A 155 11.80 10.16 -0.70
C ASP A 155 12.98 9.90 0.24
N SER A 156 12.87 8.93 1.16
CA SER A 156 13.83 8.67 2.21
C SER A 156 15.02 7.85 1.74
N ASP A 157 16.23 8.44 1.73
CA ASP A 157 17.47 7.73 1.44
C ASP A 157 17.69 6.59 2.44
N VAL A 158 17.49 6.86 3.73
CA VAL A 158 17.70 5.87 4.82
C VAL A 158 16.79 4.64 4.69
N LEU A 159 15.55 4.82 4.24
CA LEU A 159 14.63 3.70 4.01
C LEU A 159 15.02 2.95 2.75
N PHE A 160 15.39 3.66 1.69
CA PHE A 160 15.70 3.05 0.40
C PHE A 160 17.01 2.25 0.44
N GLU A 161 18.07 2.82 1.01
CA GLU A 161 19.34 2.13 1.25
C GLU A 161 19.14 0.83 2.06
N TYR A 162 18.42 0.93 3.17
CA TYR A 162 18.07 -0.26 3.96
C TYR A 162 17.30 -1.31 3.15
N THR A 163 16.36 -0.88 2.32
CA THR A 163 15.57 -1.81 1.49
C THR A 163 16.45 -2.51 0.46
N GLU A 164 17.36 -1.77 -0.19
CA GLU A 164 18.34 -2.33 -1.12
C GLU A 164 19.26 -3.34 -0.43
N GLU A 165 19.73 -3.03 0.79
CA GLU A 165 20.51 -3.98 1.61
C GLU A 165 19.72 -5.27 1.90
N GLN A 166 18.42 -5.16 2.25
CA GLN A 166 17.58 -6.35 2.49
C GLN A 166 17.40 -7.17 1.21
N ILE A 167 17.16 -6.54 0.06
CA ILE A 167 17.04 -7.23 -1.23
C ILE A 167 18.30 -8.04 -1.52
N ASN A 168 19.48 -7.44 -1.32
CA ASN A 168 20.75 -8.08 -1.61
C ASN A 168 21.08 -9.21 -0.60
N ASN A 169 20.89 -8.96 0.70
CA ASN A 169 21.25 -9.90 1.77
C ASN A 169 20.35 -11.16 1.76
N GLU A 170 19.07 -10.98 1.46
CA GLU A 170 18.09 -12.07 1.43
C GLU A 170 17.98 -12.74 0.05
N GLY A 171 18.65 -12.19 -0.96
CA GLY A 171 18.64 -12.72 -2.33
C GLY A 171 17.28 -12.59 -3.03
N TYR A 172 16.49 -11.56 -2.72
CA TYR A 172 15.22 -11.33 -3.40
C TYR A 172 15.44 -10.99 -4.86
N LYS A 173 14.55 -11.49 -5.72
CA LYS A 173 14.64 -11.19 -7.15
C LYS A 173 14.17 -9.75 -7.41
N CYS A 174 15.13 -8.87 -7.63
CA CYS A 174 14.87 -7.47 -7.93
C CYS A 174 14.54 -7.28 -9.41
N HIS A 175 13.37 -6.71 -9.71
CA HIS A 175 12.93 -6.38 -11.07
C HIS A 175 13.33 -4.97 -11.47
N THR A 176 13.25 -4.05 -10.52
CA THR A 176 13.55 -2.63 -10.73
C THR A 176 14.14 -2.04 -9.47
N LEU A 177 15.20 -1.25 -9.61
CA LEU A 177 15.77 -0.45 -8.54
C LEU A 177 16.30 0.85 -9.12
N THR A 178 15.81 1.98 -8.62
CA THR A 178 16.27 3.30 -9.04
C THR A 178 16.27 4.31 -7.89
N TRP A 179 17.38 5.02 -7.77
CA TRP A 179 17.54 6.13 -6.83
C TRP A 179 16.96 7.44 -7.34
N ASP A 180 16.55 7.49 -8.62
CA ASP A 180 15.97 8.68 -9.24
C ASP A 180 14.90 8.28 -10.27
N LEU A 181 13.67 8.14 -9.79
CA LEU A 181 12.52 7.68 -10.58
C LEU A 181 12.15 8.66 -11.71
N TYR A 182 12.21 9.96 -11.43
CA TYR A 182 11.73 10.99 -12.35
C TYR A 182 12.84 11.65 -13.17
N GLY A 183 14.10 11.38 -12.87
CA GLY A 183 15.25 11.87 -13.62
C GLY A 183 15.73 10.83 -14.65
N SER A 184 16.88 10.23 -14.36
CA SER A 184 17.56 9.32 -15.31
C SER A 184 16.77 8.06 -15.65
N PHE A 185 15.92 7.58 -14.74
CA PHE A 185 15.16 6.35 -14.95
C PHE A 185 13.88 6.53 -15.78
N GLN A 186 13.35 7.75 -15.88
CA GLN A 186 12.08 8.04 -16.60
C GLN A 186 12.07 7.54 -18.05
N ASN A 187 13.22 7.56 -18.73
CA ASN A 187 13.34 7.09 -20.13
C ASN A 187 13.28 5.56 -20.27
N LYS A 188 13.43 4.80 -19.19
CA LYS A 188 13.34 3.34 -19.17
C LYS A 188 11.92 2.85 -18.89
N LEU A 189 11.03 3.72 -18.42
CA LEU A 189 9.66 3.39 -18.09
C LEU A 189 8.80 3.24 -19.35
N THR A 190 7.98 2.20 -19.37
CA THR A 190 6.88 2.06 -20.32
C THR A 190 5.85 3.19 -20.15
N LYS A 191 4.99 3.41 -21.13
CA LYS A 191 3.91 4.39 -21.03
C LYS A 191 3.03 4.12 -19.80
N LYS A 192 2.67 2.85 -19.55
CA LYS A 192 1.82 2.45 -18.44
C LYS A 192 2.48 2.69 -17.07
N GLU A 193 3.77 2.40 -16.94
CA GLU A 193 4.52 2.71 -15.72
C GLU A 193 4.62 4.22 -15.46
N LYS A 194 4.78 5.04 -16.49
CA LYS A 194 4.73 6.50 -16.34
C LYS A 194 3.40 6.96 -15.78
N GLU A 195 2.28 6.45 -16.32
CA GLU A 195 0.95 6.75 -15.84
C GLU A 195 0.76 6.33 -14.37
N ILE A 196 1.28 5.15 -13.95
CA ILE A 196 1.27 4.72 -12.54
C ILE A 196 2.02 5.71 -11.65
N PHE A 197 3.19 6.17 -12.08
CA PHE A 197 4.01 7.10 -11.29
C PHE A 197 3.53 8.56 -11.36
N GLU A 198 2.57 8.89 -12.22
CA GLU A 198 1.82 10.15 -12.17
C GLU A 198 0.83 10.22 -11.00
N ILE A 199 0.46 9.07 -10.40
CA ILE A 199 -0.30 9.06 -9.16
C ILE A 199 0.60 9.65 -8.06
N LYS A 200 0.22 10.84 -7.56
CA LYS A 200 0.96 11.55 -6.51
C LYS A 200 0.27 11.40 -5.18
N THR A 201 1.05 11.05 -4.15
CA THR A 201 0.56 11.15 -2.78
C THR A 201 0.76 12.57 -2.25
N HIS A 202 -0.05 12.96 -1.29
CA HIS A 202 0.15 14.23 -0.58
C HIS A 202 1.57 14.41 -0.03
N TYR A 203 2.19 13.31 0.43
CA TYR A 203 3.56 13.36 0.94
C TYR A 203 4.59 13.52 -0.18
N GLU A 204 4.36 12.90 -1.33
CA GLU A 204 5.22 13.07 -2.49
C GLU A 204 5.26 14.50 -2.97
N GLU A 205 4.08 15.14 -3.12
CA GLU A 205 4.00 16.56 -3.49
C GLU A 205 4.75 17.46 -2.50
N LEU A 206 4.55 17.19 -1.19
CA LEU A 206 5.22 17.93 -0.12
C LEU A 206 6.74 17.79 -0.16
N PHE A 207 7.27 16.58 -0.41
CA PHE A 207 8.71 16.33 -0.40
C PHE A 207 9.38 16.69 -1.73
N ALA A 208 8.73 16.43 -2.86
CA ALA A 208 9.20 16.87 -4.17
C ALA A 208 9.33 18.40 -4.26
N SER A 209 8.37 19.15 -3.66
CA SER A 209 8.46 20.62 -3.59
C SER A 209 9.65 21.13 -2.77
N LYS A 210 10.25 20.28 -1.93
CA LYS A 210 11.48 20.54 -1.15
C LYS A 210 12.76 20.04 -1.83
N GLY A 211 12.65 19.55 -3.07
CA GLY A 211 13.78 19.04 -3.85
C GLY A 211 14.20 17.62 -3.52
N SER A 212 13.38 16.83 -2.79
CA SER A 212 13.68 15.42 -2.55
C SER A 212 13.61 14.61 -3.83
N VAL A 213 14.60 13.77 -4.08
CA VAL A 213 14.61 12.80 -5.18
C VAL A 213 13.77 11.59 -4.76
N ILE A 214 12.88 11.12 -5.65
CA ILE A 214 12.03 9.98 -5.39
C ILE A 214 12.67 8.70 -5.91
N LYS A 215 12.77 7.70 -5.03
CA LYS A 215 13.33 6.38 -5.29
C LYS A 215 12.21 5.37 -5.46
N TYR A 216 12.51 4.32 -6.22
CA TYR A 216 11.58 3.22 -6.41
C TYR A 216 12.31 1.89 -6.57
N CYS A 217 11.76 0.83 -5.97
CA CYS A 217 12.13 -0.53 -6.31
C CYS A 217 10.92 -1.46 -6.33
N CYS A 218 11.06 -2.56 -7.09
CA CYS A 218 10.12 -3.65 -7.17
C CYS A 218 10.86 -4.97 -7.10
N PHE A 219 10.45 -5.87 -6.20
CA PHE A 219 11.10 -7.17 -5.99
C PHE A 219 10.10 -8.25 -5.58
N GLU A 220 10.45 -9.52 -5.84
CA GLU A 220 9.73 -10.72 -5.42
C GLU A 220 10.23 -11.22 -4.04
N ILE A 221 9.32 -11.79 -3.21
CA ILE A 221 9.67 -12.36 -1.91
C ILE A 221 9.17 -13.81 -1.75
#